data_623a7e1ce1495d6b466ed9f9a628d98d
#
_entry.id   623a7e1ce1495d6b466ed9f9a628d98d
#
_cell.length_a   1.000
_cell.length_b   1.000
_cell.length_c   1.000
_cell.angle_alpha   90.00
_cell.angle_beta   90.00
_cell.angle_gamma   90.00
#
_symmetry.space_group_name_H-M   'P 1'
#
loop_
_entity.id
_entity.type
_entity.pdbx_description
1 polymer ?
#
loop_
_entity_poly.entity_id
_entity_poly.type
_entity_poly.pdbx_seq_one_letter_code
_entity_poly.pdbx_strand_id
1 'polypeptide(L)'
;MPDTVPVAGEVVLEVVSPDGARRYVRITQTPFLIGRGAETGNHLQLSDRRISRNCAAVVIEANRFYLEDRGQRRGLFVNGEKVESRELQDRDTINFGLDDSYEIIFRSASSSDDESIPQLLTRIEHITSSEPTGGGLRKLNLLLEATSLLHSQLPIDSVLGTMLDHAVSVTDADRGLLLEVDAAGALKVRLARRSGGLRLPPESLMPSQTAIQLALKQQSPVITEDLAQADFDLQAAQSIVAQRLRAVVVIPLRAMSRANTHESMINIKRGELLGVLYLDSRRPAAFSKLDRQILDALAGDAASILDNARLVERERERQRLEEQINIARNIQQALLPRNFPDHPHFAVTGINSPCLSVGGDYFDVFPLSDRRTAFLIADVSGKGLGAALLTTMLQGALSGMTLGTDPARVFNHVNRFLCDHSEVGRYATMFFGILDHDGHLEFINAGHPSPFLIRRGVAEEAFTEGSFPVGLVPEAEYCAACLKLEPGDTLVLFSDGVTEAMDPDDQLFGVPRLKQLLTGQTECPLEQLQKCILESVENFTRGAHQADDLTLLIVRYRATAAAATTDTDLSESASSPSSVSAAATPASASTTRSPASAAASESASAPASVHASASSDSASG
;
A
#
# COMPACT_ATOMS: atom_id res chain seq x y z
N MET A 1 -30.15 18.46 -46.35
CA MET A 1 -29.66 17.42 -45.43
C MET A 1 -28.68 16.59 -46.22
N PRO A 2 -27.39 16.41 -45.82
CA PRO A 2 -26.52 15.50 -46.54
C PRO A 2 -27.04 14.07 -46.34
N ASP A 3 -27.05 13.30 -47.43
CA ASP A 3 -27.51 11.90 -47.46
C ASP A 3 -26.73 11.07 -46.44
N THR A 4 -27.43 10.51 -45.49
CA THR A 4 -26.87 9.59 -44.48
C THR A 4 -26.69 8.22 -45.09
N VAL A 5 -25.45 7.74 -45.17
CA VAL A 5 -25.13 6.41 -45.70
C VAL A 5 -24.89 5.46 -44.49
N PRO A 6 -25.53 4.27 -44.46
CA PRO A 6 -25.29 3.31 -43.41
C PRO A 6 -23.87 2.73 -43.48
N VAL A 7 -23.23 2.56 -42.34
CA VAL A 7 -21.83 2.10 -42.17
C VAL A 7 -21.82 0.56 -42.15
N ALA A 8 -21.04 -0.05 -43.05
CA ALA A 8 -20.73 -1.48 -43.01
C ALA A 8 -19.39 -1.65 -42.24
N GLY A 9 -19.46 -2.04 -40.96
CA GLY A 9 -18.32 -2.32 -40.09
C GLY A 9 -18.64 -1.99 -38.64
N GLU A 10 -18.16 -2.80 -37.70
CA GLU A 10 -18.32 -2.51 -36.27
C GLU A 10 -17.24 -1.53 -35.79
N VAL A 11 -17.57 -0.24 -35.78
CA VAL A 11 -16.73 0.81 -35.21
C VAL A 11 -17.45 1.43 -34.04
N VAL A 12 -16.72 1.57 -32.93
CA VAL A 12 -17.27 2.01 -31.66
C VAL A 12 -16.42 3.17 -31.09
N LEU A 13 -17.08 4.16 -30.52
CA LEU A 13 -16.48 5.21 -29.72
C LEU A 13 -16.62 4.83 -28.24
N GLU A 14 -15.50 4.64 -27.56
CA GLU A 14 -15.46 4.51 -26.11
C GLU A 14 -15.38 5.91 -25.50
N VAL A 15 -16.44 6.34 -24.81
CA VAL A 15 -16.56 7.68 -24.25
C VAL A 15 -16.30 7.61 -22.75
N VAL A 16 -15.27 8.29 -22.28
CA VAL A 16 -14.91 8.43 -20.86
C VAL A 16 -15.41 9.78 -20.38
N SER A 17 -16.28 9.79 -19.38
CA SER A 17 -16.82 10.99 -18.74
C SER A 17 -15.84 11.56 -17.70
N PRO A 18 -15.95 12.84 -17.29
CA PRO A 18 -15.09 13.46 -16.27
C PRO A 18 -15.10 12.76 -14.89
N ASP A 19 -16.17 12.03 -14.59
CA ASP A 19 -16.33 11.20 -13.37
C ASP A 19 -15.72 9.79 -13.50
N GLY A 20 -15.06 9.50 -14.66
CA GLY A 20 -14.46 8.21 -14.96
C GLY A 20 -15.42 7.15 -15.48
N ALA A 21 -16.72 7.45 -15.64
CA ALA A 21 -17.66 6.50 -16.22
C ALA A 21 -17.40 6.30 -17.73
N ARG A 22 -17.47 5.04 -18.19
CA ARG A 22 -17.24 4.67 -19.59
C ARG A 22 -18.53 4.22 -20.23
N ARG A 23 -18.79 4.66 -21.46
CA ARG A 23 -19.88 4.19 -22.29
C ARG A 23 -19.40 3.97 -23.72
N TYR A 24 -20.01 3.02 -24.42
CA TYR A 24 -19.67 2.66 -25.78
C TYR A 24 -20.80 3.10 -26.73
N VAL A 25 -20.45 3.79 -27.78
CA VAL A 25 -21.41 4.31 -28.75
C VAL A 25 -20.99 3.87 -30.17
N ARG A 26 -21.85 3.10 -30.85
CA ARG A 26 -21.56 2.60 -32.18
C ARG A 26 -21.79 3.69 -33.24
N ILE A 27 -20.89 3.79 -34.22
CA ILE A 27 -21.05 4.66 -35.38
C ILE A 27 -21.95 3.94 -36.38
N THR A 28 -23.20 4.39 -36.52
CA THR A 28 -24.24 3.73 -37.35
C THR A 28 -24.43 4.42 -38.68
N GLN A 29 -23.96 5.64 -38.86
CA GLN A 29 -24.15 6.45 -40.06
C GLN A 29 -23.02 7.49 -40.21
N THR A 30 -22.86 8.00 -41.44
CA THR A 30 -21.91 9.06 -41.78
C THR A 30 -22.64 10.26 -42.40
N PRO A 31 -22.34 11.52 -42.01
CA PRO A 31 -21.47 11.92 -40.90
C PRO A 31 -22.07 11.61 -39.52
N PHE A 32 -21.23 11.11 -38.58
CA PHE A 32 -21.61 10.88 -37.20
C PHE A 32 -21.28 12.11 -36.37
N LEU A 33 -22.30 12.83 -35.93
CA LEU A 33 -22.15 14.16 -35.27
C LEU A 33 -21.93 14.01 -33.76
N ILE A 34 -20.97 14.76 -33.24
CA ILE A 34 -20.61 14.80 -31.83
C ILE A 34 -20.78 16.25 -31.33
N GLY A 35 -21.39 16.42 -30.18
CA GLY A 35 -21.52 17.74 -29.59
C GLY A 35 -22.43 17.80 -28.37
N ARG A 36 -22.61 19.02 -27.81
CA ARG A 36 -23.40 19.26 -26.62
C ARG A 36 -24.88 19.46 -26.94
N GLY A 37 -25.74 18.75 -26.22
CA GLY A 37 -27.17 18.98 -26.16
C GLY A 37 -27.99 18.14 -27.13
N ALA A 38 -29.24 17.87 -26.73
CA ALA A 38 -30.18 16.99 -27.43
C ALA A 38 -30.84 17.66 -28.63
N GLU A 39 -30.93 18.99 -28.65
CA GLU A 39 -31.71 19.74 -29.68
C GLU A 39 -30.94 19.96 -31.00
N THR A 40 -29.67 19.53 -31.07
CA THR A 40 -28.78 19.85 -32.19
C THR A 40 -28.60 18.70 -33.19
N GLY A 41 -29.34 17.59 -33.04
CA GLY A 41 -29.25 16.42 -33.93
C GLY A 41 -27.94 15.64 -33.81
N ASN A 42 -27.17 15.82 -32.71
CA ASN A 42 -25.96 15.07 -32.47
C ASN A 42 -26.27 13.60 -32.14
N HIS A 43 -25.51 12.68 -32.76
CA HIS A 43 -25.59 11.25 -32.50
C HIS A 43 -24.91 10.85 -31.20
N LEU A 44 -23.79 11.55 -30.85
CA LEU A 44 -23.14 11.47 -29.54
C LEU A 44 -23.33 12.81 -28.80
N GLN A 45 -24.10 12.76 -27.73
CA GLN A 45 -24.36 13.93 -26.87
C GLN A 45 -23.46 13.91 -25.65
N LEU A 46 -22.78 15.07 -25.40
CA LEU A 46 -21.88 15.30 -24.27
C LEU A 46 -22.49 16.37 -23.36
N SER A 47 -22.46 16.17 -22.05
CA SER A 47 -23.15 17.06 -21.08
C SER A 47 -22.29 18.22 -20.59
N ASP A 48 -21.05 18.38 -21.06
CA ASP A 48 -20.16 19.47 -20.65
C ASP A 48 -20.51 20.79 -21.36
N ARG A 49 -20.82 21.85 -20.59
CA ARG A 49 -21.18 23.18 -21.12
C ARG A 49 -20.06 23.88 -21.85
N ARG A 50 -18.82 23.48 -21.64
CA ARG A 50 -17.60 24.02 -22.28
C ARG A 50 -17.41 23.48 -23.71
N ILE A 51 -18.06 22.37 -24.05
CA ILE A 51 -18.05 21.77 -25.40
C ILE A 51 -19.06 22.50 -26.29
N SER A 52 -18.69 22.71 -27.56
CA SER A 52 -19.57 23.33 -28.56
C SER A 52 -20.80 22.46 -28.89
N ARG A 53 -21.89 23.07 -29.32
CA ARG A 53 -23.12 22.35 -29.68
C ARG A 53 -22.89 21.34 -30.81
N ASN A 54 -22.10 21.72 -31.82
CA ASN A 54 -21.57 20.85 -32.89
C ASN A 54 -20.06 20.99 -32.81
N CYS A 55 -19.37 20.05 -32.15
CA CYS A 55 -17.93 20.15 -31.92
C CYS A 55 -17.13 19.35 -32.94
N ALA A 56 -17.63 18.17 -33.37
CA ALA A 56 -16.90 17.30 -34.28
C ALA A 56 -17.85 16.44 -35.09
N ALA A 57 -17.35 15.87 -36.17
CA ALA A 57 -18.02 14.85 -36.96
C ALA A 57 -17.04 13.72 -37.33
N VAL A 58 -17.49 12.48 -37.24
CA VAL A 58 -16.76 11.37 -37.86
C VAL A 58 -17.36 11.10 -39.23
N VAL A 59 -16.54 11.21 -40.27
CA VAL A 59 -16.90 11.03 -41.68
C VAL A 59 -16.21 9.80 -42.25
N ILE A 60 -16.85 9.09 -43.16
CA ILE A 60 -16.25 7.93 -43.83
C ILE A 60 -15.99 8.28 -45.28
N GLU A 61 -14.73 8.21 -45.70
CA GLU A 61 -14.27 8.38 -47.06
C GLU A 61 -13.44 7.18 -47.50
N ALA A 62 -13.73 6.57 -48.62
CA ALA A 62 -13.02 5.41 -49.15
C ALA A 62 -12.78 4.28 -48.12
N ASN A 63 -13.75 4.00 -47.27
CA ASN A 63 -13.71 3.01 -46.17
C ASN A 63 -12.71 3.33 -45.05
N ARG A 64 -12.37 4.60 -44.87
CA ARG A 64 -11.55 5.14 -43.79
C ARG A 64 -12.33 6.15 -42.97
N PHE A 65 -12.03 6.27 -41.70
CA PHE A 65 -12.73 7.14 -40.77
C PHE A 65 -11.91 8.42 -40.55
N TYR A 66 -12.52 9.58 -40.77
CA TYR A 66 -11.91 10.88 -40.55
C TYR A 66 -12.67 11.63 -39.46
N LEU A 67 -11.95 12.21 -38.53
CA LEU A 67 -12.48 13.15 -37.55
C LEU A 67 -12.35 14.56 -38.10
N GLU A 68 -13.42 15.33 -38.12
CA GLU A 68 -13.45 16.72 -38.57
C GLU A 68 -13.86 17.65 -37.41
N ASP A 69 -13.16 18.77 -37.29
CA ASP A 69 -13.56 19.85 -36.37
C ASP A 69 -14.73 20.65 -36.98
N ARG A 70 -15.85 20.70 -36.28
CA ARG A 70 -17.06 21.43 -36.68
C ARG A 70 -17.25 22.73 -35.91
N GLY A 71 -16.19 23.25 -35.27
CA GLY A 71 -16.19 24.50 -34.54
C GLY A 71 -16.09 24.35 -33.03
N GLN A 72 -15.22 23.46 -32.56
CA GLN A 72 -14.91 23.38 -31.14
C GLN A 72 -14.08 24.61 -30.72
N ARG A 73 -14.59 25.39 -29.74
CA ARG A 73 -14.02 26.69 -29.33
C ARG A 73 -12.55 26.64 -28.91
N ARG A 74 -12.12 25.55 -28.29
CA ARG A 74 -10.73 25.37 -27.83
C ARG A 74 -9.90 24.48 -28.75
N GLY A 75 -10.50 24.00 -29.83
CA GLY A 75 -9.90 23.09 -30.79
C GLY A 75 -10.19 21.63 -30.46
N LEU A 76 -10.05 20.79 -31.47
CA LEU A 76 -10.16 19.35 -31.40
C LEU A 76 -8.75 18.75 -31.43
N PHE A 77 -8.50 17.75 -30.61
CA PHE A 77 -7.18 17.12 -30.49
C PHE A 77 -7.30 15.62 -30.67
N VAL A 78 -6.34 15.03 -31.38
CA VAL A 78 -6.17 13.57 -31.49
C VAL A 78 -4.78 13.22 -31.01
N ASN A 79 -4.68 12.36 -29.97
CA ASN A 79 -3.43 11.99 -29.32
C ASN A 79 -2.58 13.22 -28.85
N GLY A 80 -3.28 14.28 -28.41
CA GLY A 80 -2.64 15.52 -27.95
C GLY A 80 -2.26 16.52 -29.04
N GLU A 81 -2.41 16.18 -30.33
CA GLU A 81 -2.17 17.08 -31.46
C GLU A 81 -3.46 17.75 -31.90
N LYS A 82 -3.44 19.08 -32.09
CA LYS A 82 -4.59 19.84 -32.60
C LYS A 82 -4.84 19.55 -34.07
N VAL A 83 -6.09 19.21 -34.41
CA VAL A 83 -6.48 18.80 -35.76
C VAL A 83 -7.70 19.57 -36.28
N GLU A 84 -7.73 19.85 -37.58
CA GLU A 84 -8.93 20.32 -38.28
C GLU A 84 -9.63 19.14 -38.96
N SER A 85 -8.88 18.20 -39.54
CA SER A 85 -9.32 16.91 -40.06
C SER A 85 -8.19 15.91 -39.93
N ARG A 86 -8.48 14.66 -39.47
CA ARG A 86 -7.48 13.59 -39.33
C ARG A 86 -8.12 12.23 -39.55
N GLU A 87 -7.41 11.34 -40.23
CA GLU A 87 -7.76 9.92 -40.34
C GLU A 87 -7.59 9.27 -38.96
N LEU A 88 -8.64 8.60 -38.45
CA LEU A 88 -8.65 7.91 -37.17
C LEU A 88 -8.13 6.48 -37.34
N GLN A 89 -7.24 6.11 -36.43
CA GLN A 89 -6.73 4.75 -36.28
C GLN A 89 -7.25 4.13 -34.99
N ASP A 90 -7.19 2.80 -34.89
CA ASP A 90 -7.61 2.12 -33.66
C ASP A 90 -6.82 2.63 -32.44
N ARG A 91 -7.55 2.87 -31.34
CA ARG A 91 -7.06 3.46 -30.08
C ARG A 91 -6.68 4.94 -30.14
N ASP A 92 -6.96 5.67 -31.21
CA ASP A 92 -6.80 7.11 -31.20
C ASP A 92 -7.69 7.76 -30.14
N THR A 93 -7.10 8.67 -29.37
CA THR A 93 -7.74 9.40 -28.29
C THR A 93 -8.12 10.80 -28.72
N ILE A 94 -9.40 11.15 -28.65
CA ILE A 94 -9.97 12.42 -29.07
C ILE A 94 -10.28 13.28 -27.84
N ASN A 95 -9.76 14.50 -27.79
CA ASN A 95 -9.93 15.49 -26.74
C ASN A 95 -10.43 16.83 -27.28
N PHE A 96 -11.13 17.61 -26.43
CA PHE A 96 -11.77 18.86 -26.80
C PHE A 96 -11.01 20.10 -26.32
N GLY A 97 -9.71 19.96 -25.98
CA GLY A 97 -8.86 21.05 -25.44
C GLY A 97 -9.31 21.58 -24.08
N LEU A 98 -9.83 20.68 -23.25
CA LEU A 98 -10.36 20.96 -21.92
C LEU A 98 -9.78 19.95 -20.94
N ASP A 99 -9.14 20.42 -19.87
CA ASP A 99 -8.78 19.61 -18.73
C ASP A 99 -10.05 19.15 -18.01
N ASP A 100 -10.06 17.94 -17.47
CA ASP A 100 -11.18 17.34 -16.76
C ASP A 100 -12.52 17.37 -17.55
N SER A 101 -12.50 16.98 -18.81
CA SER A 101 -13.66 16.86 -19.69
C SER A 101 -13.78 15.46 -20.27
N TYR A 102 -14.67 15.27 -21.23
CA TYR A 102 -14.85 14.02 -21.93
C TYR A 102 -13.62 13.67 -22.77
N GLU A 103 -13.24 12.40 -22.75
CA GLU A 103 -12.25 11.78 -23.61
C GLU A 103 -12.94 10.70 -24.46
N ILE A 104 -12.64 10.62 -25.75
CA ILE A 104 -13.25 9.63 -26.65
C ILE A 104 -12.14 8.81 -27.29
N ILE A 105 -12.21 7.48 -27.15
CA ILE A 105 -11.26 6.55 -27.75
C ILE A 105 -11.95 5.87 -28.94
N PHE A 106 -11.34 5.98 -30.11
CA PHE A 106 -11.81 5.33 -31.33
C PHE A 106 -11.41 3.86 -31.36
N ARG A 107 -12.37 2.96 -31.62
CA ARG A 107 -12.15 1.51 -31.70
C ARG A 107 -12.61 0.99 -33.05
N SER A 108 -11.68 0.43 -33.80
CA SER A 108 -11.91 -0.19 -35.10
C SER A 108 -11.59 -1.67 -35.09
N ALA A 109 -12.44 -2.51 -35.59
CA ALA A 109 -12.29 -3.98 -35.60
C ALA A 109 -11.17 -4.53 -36.52
N SER A 110 -10.22 -3.70 -36.94
CA SER A 110 -9.18 -4.10 -37.91
C SER A 110 -7.80 -4.38 -37.35
N SER A 111 -7.61 -4.54 -36.02
CA SER A 111 -6.32 -4.96 -35.47
C SER A 111 -6.41 -6.28 -34.69
N SER A 112 -5.57 -7.17 -35.11
CA SER A 112 -5.38 -8.57 -34.78
C SER A 112 -4.85 -8.80 -33.35
N ASP A 113 -5.66 -8.65 -32.29
CA ASP A 113 -5.36 -9.18 -30.97
C ASP A 113 -6.60 -9.59 -30.15
N ASP A 114 -7.80 -9.66 -30.78
CA ASP A 114 -8.99 -10.27 -30.20
C ASP A 114 -9.47 -11.43 -31.09
N GLU A 115 -8.72 -12.53 -31.01
CA GLU A 115 -8.97 -13.77 -31.77
C GLU A 115 -10.23 -14.52 -31.33
N SER A 116 -11.06 -13.97 -30.44
CA SER A 116 -12.11 -14.79 -29.82
C SER A 116 -13.52 -14.69 -30.43
N ILE A 117 -13.96 -13.56 -30.96
CA ILE A 117 -15.36 -13.43 -31.39
C ILE A 117 -15.62 -13.71 -32.89
N PRO A 118 -14.86 -13.19 -33.86
CA PRO A 118 -15.10 -13.49 -35.28
C PRO A 118 -14.78 -14.94 -35.65
N GLN A 119 -13.75 -15.54 -35.03
CA GLN A 119 -13.41 -16.95 -35.27
C GLN A 119 -14.44 -17.91 -34.65
N LEU A 120 -15.01 -17.55 -33.50
CA LEU A 120 -16.14 -18.27 -32.93
C LEU A 120 -17.37 -18.18 -33.83
N LEU A 121 -17.72 -17.00 -34.35
CA LEU A 121 -18.85 -16.82 -35.23
C LEU A 121 -18.68 -17.62 -36.55
N THR A 122 -17.51 -17.61 -37.17
CA THR A 122 -17.24 -18.39 -38.41
C THR A 122 -17.21 -19.90 -38.11
N ARG A 123 -16.72 -20.34 -36.97
CA ARG A 123 -16.80 -21.74 -36.51
C ARG A 123 -18.24 -22.15 -36.20
N ILE A 124 -19.03 -21.23 -35.66
CA ILE A 124 -20.44 -21.44 -35.32
C ILE A 124 -21.31 -21.56 -36.56
N GLU A 125 -21.08 -20.74 -37.61
CA GLU A 125 -21.76 -20.89 -38.91
C GLU A 125 -21.51 -22.25 -39.57
N HIS A 126 -20.31 -22.82 -39.39
CA HIS A 126 -19.99 -24.18 -39.86
C HIS A 126 -20.66 -25.29 -39.03
N ILE A 127 -20.96 -25.04 -37.74
CA ILE A 127 -21.57 -26.02 -36.82
C ILE A 127 -23.11 -25.98 -36.94
N THR A 128 -23.72 -24.80 -37.18
CA THR A 128 -25.17 -24.63 -37.31
C THR A 128 -25.72 -25.14 -38.65
N SER A 129 -24.87 -25.32 -39.66
CA SER A 129 -25.29 -25.90 -40.95
C SER A 129 -25.49 -27.42 -40.93
N SER A 130 -25.19 -28.10 -39.80
CA SER A 130 -25.30 -29.56 -39.71
C SER A 130 -26.42 -30.10 -38.79
N GLU A 131 -27.24 -29.25 -38.13
CA GLU A 131 -28.39 -29.71 -37.34
C GLU A 131 -29.70 -28.97 -37.69
N PRO A 132 -30.82 -29.70 -38.02
CA PRO A 132 -32.06 -29.08 -38.47
C PRO A 132 -33.06 -28.68 -37.37
N THR A 133 -32.64 -28.50 -36.12
CA THR A 133 -33.56 -28.18 -35.02
C THR A 133 -33.13 -26.93 -34.27
N GLY A 134 -34.05 -25.97 -34.07
CA GLY A 134 -33.88 -24.65 -33.43
C GLY A 134 -33.25 -24.58 -32.02
N GLY A 135 -32.63 -25.67 -31.55
CA GLY A 135 -31.92 -25.75 -30.28
C GLY A 135 -30.55 -25.08 -30.30
N GLY A 136 -29.84 -25.08 -31.43
CA GLY A 136 -28.47 -24.52 -31.51
C GLY A 136 -28.43 -23.00 -31.37
N LEU A 137 -29.40 -22.29 -32.00
CA LEU A 137 -29.51 -20.82 -31.87
C LEU A 137 -29.84 -20.37 -30.46
N ARG A 138 -30.65 -21.13 -29.71
CA ARG A 138 -30.95 -20.82 -28.31
C ARG A 138 -29.71 -20.98 -27.42
N LYS A 139 -28.92 -22.03 -27.63
CA LYS A 139 -27.66 -22.28 -26.90
C LYS A 139 -26.61 -21.22 -27.19
N LEU A 140 -26.58 -20.73 -28.44
CA LEU A 140 -25.68 -19.64 -28.83
C LEU A 140 -26.04 -18.31 -28.14
N ASN A 141 -27.33 -17.99 -28.10
CA ASN A 141 -27.79 -16.79 -27.39
C ASN A 141 -27.43 -16.82 -25.90
N LEU A 142 -27.49 -17.98 -25.24
CA LEU A 142 -27.07 -18.13 -23.84
C LEU A 142 -25.58 -17.83 -23.64
N LEU A 143 -24.72 -18.22 -24.59
CA LEU A 143 -23.29 -17.91 -24.57
C LEU A 143 -23.04 -16.41 -24.76
N LEU A 144 -23.70 -15.77 -25.71
CA LEU A 144 -23.57 -14.32 -25.94
C LEU A 144 -24.06 -13.50 -24.74
N GLU A 145 -25.15 -13.96 -24.12
CA GLU A 145 -25.67 -13.34 -22.89
C GLU A 145 -24.71 -13.49 -21.73
N ALA A 146 -24.12 -14.68 -21.52
CA ALA A 146 -23.09 -14.91 -20.49
C ALA A 146 -21.86 -14.02 -20.71
N THR A 147 -21.37 -13.92 -21.94
CA THR A 147 -20.19 -13.09 -22.26
C THR A 147 -20.47 -11.59 -22.07
N SER A 148 -21.70 -11.14 -22.35
CA SER A 148 -22.11 -9.74 -22.14
C SER A 148 -22.18 -9.37 -20.66
N LEU A 149 -22.48 -10.34 -19.79
CA LEU A 149 -22.53 -10.15 -18.32
C LEU A 149 -21.14 -9.93 -17.70
N LEU A 150 -20.06 -10.40 -18.33
CA LEU A 150 -18.68 -10.16 -17.87
C LEU A 150 -18.31 -8.67 -17.83
N HIS A 151 -18.96 -7.86 -18.66
CA HIS A 151 -18.73 -6.42 -18.77
C HIS A 151 -19.76 -5.59 -17.99
N SER A 152 -20.66 -6.24 -17.24
CA SER A 152 -21.70 -5.57 -16.46
C SER A 152 -21.17 -5.20 -15.06
N GLN A 153 -21.67 -4.09 -14.50
CA GLN A 153 -21.41 -3.68 -13.11
C GLN A 153 -22.28 -4.46 -12.09
N LEU A 154 -22.74 -5.64 -12.44
CA LEU A 154 -23.57 -6.46 -11.56
C LEU A 154 -22.74 -7.10 -10.43
N PRO A 155 -23.34 -7.37 -9.26
CA PRO A 155 -22.70 -8.15 -8.22
C PRO A 155 -22.21 -9.51 -8.76
N ILE A 156 -21.00 -9.91 -8.37
CA ILE A 156 -20.34 -11.14 -8.85
C ILE A 156 -21.25 -12.37 -8.71
N ASP A 157 -21.95 -12.50 -7.57
CA ASP A 157 -22.87 -13.62 -7.34
C ASP A 157 -24.07 -13.63 -8.29
N SER A 158 -24.49 -12.47 -8.81
CA SER A 158 -25.54 -12.40 -9.81
C SER A 158 -25.04 -12.89 -11.17
N VAL A 159 -23.84 -12.49 -11.57
CA VAL A 159 -23.21 -12.94 -12.82
C VAL A 159 -22.96 -14.45 -12.78
N LEU A 160 -22.29 -14.94 -11.74
CA LEU A 160 -22.01 -16.37 -11.54
C LEU A 160 -23.30 -17.19 -11.44
N GLY A 161 -24.36 -16.62 -10.82
CA GLY A 161 -25.68 -17.23 -10.74
C GLY A 161 -26.34 -17.42 -12.11
N THR A 162 -26.29 -16.40 -12.98
CA THR A 162 -26.82 -16.49 -14.36
C THR A 162 -26.02 -17.49 -15.20
N MET A 163 -24.68 -17.49 -15.06
CA MET A 163 -23.83 -18.50 -15.72
C MET A 163 -24.18 -19.92 -15.29
N LEU A 164 -24.44 -20.12 -14.01
CA LEU A 164 -24.87 -21.42 -13.46
C LEU A 164 -26.25 -21.81 -13.98
N ASP A 165 -27.19 -20.86 -14.12
CA ASP A 165 -28.51 -21.08 -14.69
C ASP A 165 -28.39 -21.48 -16.18
N HIS A 166 -27.49 -20.86 -16.95
CA HIS A 166 -27.18 -21.23 -18.34
C HIS A 166 -26.57 -22.64 -18.41
N ALA A 167 -25.61 -22.98 -17.54
CA ALA A 167 -25.02 -24.32 -17.50
C ALA A 167 -26.08 -25.40 -17.23
N VAL A 168 -26.98 -25.17 -16.27
CA VAL A 168 -28.12 -26.05 -15.97
C VAL A 168 -29.05 -26.16 -17.16
N SER A 169 -29.37 -25.05 -17.84
CA SER A 169 -30.28 -25.04 -19.01
C SER A 169 -29.69 -25.75 -20.23
N VAL A 170 -28.38 -25.57 -20.48
CA VAL A 170 -27.70 -26.23 -21.62
C VAL A 170 -27.64 -27.74 -21.45
N THR A 171 -27.44 -28.21 -20.23
CA THR A 171 -27.28 -29.64 -19.90
C THR A 171 -28.57 -30.34 -19.53
N ASP A 172 -29.69 -29.62 -19.42
CA ASP A 172 -30.95 -30.12 -18.89
C ASP A 172 -30.78 -30.81 -17.50
N ALA A 173 -29.80 -30.35 -16.74
CA ALA A 173 -29.48 -30.86 -15.39
C ALA A 173 -30.59 -30.48 -14.41
N ASP A 174 -30.82 -31.32 -13.39
CA ASP A 174 -31.80 -31.03 -12.35
C ASP A 174 -31.30 -29.90 -11.42
N ARG A 175 -29.98 -29.83 -11.21
CA ARG A 175 -29.36 -28.78 -10.39
C ARG A 175 -27.90 -28.50 -10.76
N GLY A 176 -27.44 -27.28 -10.44
CA GLY A 176 -26.08 -26.84 -10.58
C GLY A 176 -25.55 -26.23 -9.28
N LEU A 177 -24.28 -26.45 -8.98
CA LEU A 177 -23.58 -25.91 -7.82
C LEU A 177 -22.28 -25.27 -8.30
N LEU A 178 -21.96 -24.10 -7.74
CA LEU A 178 -20.65 -23.50 -7.84
C LEU A 178 -19.98 -23.61 -6.45
N LEU A 179 -18.90 -24.38 -6.40
CA LEU A 179 -18.09 -24.53 -5.20
C LEU A 179 -16.87 -23.64 -5.32
N GLU A 180 -16.49 -22.95 -4.26
CA GLU A 180 -15.29 -22.13 -4.15
C GLU A 180 -14.34 -22.69 -3.12
N VAL A 181 -13.03 -22.54 -3.35
CA VAL A 181 -11.97 -22.91 -2.41
C VAL A 181 -11.85 -21.79 -1.37
N ASP A 182 -12.07 -22.11 -0.10
CA ASP A 182 -11.90 -21.16 1.00
C ASP A 182 -10.43 -20.95 1.40
N ALA A 183 -10.17 -20.05 2.35
CA ALA A 183 -8.83 -19.75 2.83
C ALA A 183 -8.10 -20.96 3.47
N ALA A 184 -8.86 -21.98 3.92
CA ALA A 184 -8.32 -23.22 4.48
C ALA A 184 -8.08 -24.29 3.40
N GLY A 185 -8.36 -24.01 2.12
CA GLY A 185 -8.22 -24.95 1.02
C GLY A 185 -9.39 -25.91 0.86
N ALA A 186 -10.50 -25.70 1.59
CA ALA A 186 -11.68 -26.55 1.51
C ALA A 186 -12.70 -26.01 0.49
N LEU A 187 -13.36 -26.93 -0.22
CA LEU A 187 -14.43 -26.57 -1.16
C LEU A 187 -15.75 -26.32 -0.41
N LYS A 188 -16.31 -25.13 -0.56
CA LYS A 188 -17.61 -24.73 -0.02
C LYS A 188 -18.57 -24.33 -1.13
N VAL A 189 -19.84 -24.68 -0.99
CA VAL A 189 -20.88 -24.28 -1.96
C VAL A 189 -21.14 -22.78 -1.81
N ARG A 190 -20.79 -22.01 -2.84
CA ARG A 190 -21.05 -20.57 -2.94
C ARG A 190 -22.44 -20.29 -3.49
N LEU A 191 -22.79 -20.95 -4.58
CA LEU A 191 -24.06 -20.76 -5.29
C LEU A 191 -24.68 -22.11 -5.62
N ALA A 192 -26.00 -22.16 -5.60
CA ALA A 192 -26.76 -23.33 -6.00
C ALA A 192 -28.01 -22.91 -6.77
N ARG A 193 -28.28 -23.61 -7.88
CA ARG A 193 -29.42 -23.40 -8.77
C ARG A 193 -30.10 -24.73 -9.09
N ARG A 194 -31.40 -24.67 -9.27
CA ARG A 194 -32.21 -25.76 -9.82
C ARG A 194 -32.72 -25.39 -11.20
N SER A 195 -33.01 -26.38 -12.01
CA SER A 195 -33.69 -26.19 -13.30
C SER A 195 -34.87 -25.22 -13.17
N GLY A 196 -34.94 -24.21 -14.06
CA GLY A 196 -35.90 -23.09 -13.98
C GLY A 196 -35.40 -21.88 -13.16
N GLY A 197 -34.09 -21.77 -12.83
CA GLY A 197 -33.49 -20.59 -12.19
C GLY A 197 -33.77 -20.44 -10.67
N LEU A 198 -34.33 -21.49 -10.03
CA LEU A 198 -34.66 -21.45 -8.61
C LEU A 198 -33.39 -21.52 -7.77
N ARG A 199 -33.22 -20.55 -6.86
CA ARG A 199 -32.12 -20.54 -5.87
C ARG A 199 -32.37 -21.64 -4.82
N LEU A 200 -31.32 -22.40 -4.52
CA LEU A 200 -31.33 -23.40 -3.45
C LEU A 200 -30.44 -22.91 -2.29
N PRO A 201 -30.80 -23.18 -1.02
CA PRO A 201 -29.95 -22.86 0.10
C PRO A 201 -28.70 -23.75 0.06
N PRO A 202 -27.48 -23.15 0.09
CA PRO A 202 -26.23 -23.91 -0.04
C PRO A 202 -26.01 -24.95 1.06
N GLU A 203 -26.51 -24.69 2.25
CA GLU A 203 -26.28 -25.50 3.47
C GLU A 203 -26.94 -26.89 3.44
N SER A 204 -27.93 -27.06 2.57
CA SER A 204 -28.69 -28.33 2.47
C SER A 204 -28.21 -29.25 1.36
N LEU A 205 -27.14 -28.90 0.65
CA LEU A 205 -26.73 -29.55 -0.58
C LEU A 205 -25.43 -30.33 -0.41
N MET A 206 -25.51 -31.63 -0.70
CA MET A 206 -24.34 -32.52 -0.72
C MET A 206 -24.02 -32.93 -2.16
N PRO A 207 -22.99 -32.32 -2.80
CA PRO A 207 -22.51 -32.80 -4.09
C PRO A 207 -21.80 -34.16 -3.92
N SER A 208 -21.65 -34.91 -5.01
CA SER A 208 -20.88 -36.15 -4.99
C SER A 208 -19.39 -35.87 -4.75
N GLN A 209 -18.91 -36.16 -3.55
CA GLN A 209 -17.50 -35.99 -3.19
C GLN A 209 -16.58 -36.86 -4.06
N THR A 210 -17.01 -38.07 -4.38
CA THR A 210 -16.25 -38.99 -5.24
C THR A 210 -16.04 -38.41 -6.65
N ALA A 211 -17.09 -37.86 -7.25
CA ALA A 211 -16.98 -37.22 -8.57
C ALA A 211 -16.08 -35.97 -8.54
N ILE A 212 -16.17 -35.16 -7.49
CA ILE A 212 -15.29 -34.01 -7.30
C ILE A 212 -13.84 -34.45 -7.13
N GLN A 213 -13.57 -35.41 -6.25
CA GLN A 213 -12.21 -35.91 -6.02
C GLN A 213 -11.61 -36.53 -7.30
N LEU A 214 -12.40 -37.23 -8.10
CA LEU A 214 -11.97 -37.78 -9.36
C LEU A 214 -11.54 -36.68 -10.35
N ALA A 215 -12.36 -35.64 -10.51
CA ALA A 215 -12.05 -34.50 -11.37
C ALA A 215 -10.78 -33.75 -10.90
N LEU A 216 -10.61 -33.58 -9.59
CA LEU A 216 -9.44 -32.93 -9.02
C LEU A 216 -8.17 -33.79 -9.18
N LYS A 217 -8.29 -35.12 -8.98
CA LYS A 217 -7.16 -36.06 -9.16
C LYS A 217 -6.74 -36.16 -10.62
N GLN A 218 -7.68 -36.27 -11.54
CA GLN A 218 -7.41 -36.30 -12.99
C GLN A 218 -7.04 -34.92 -13.54
N GLN A 219 -7.27 -33.87 -12.78
CA GLN A 219 -7.08 -32.47 -13.20
C GLN A 219 -7.79 -32.12 -14.52
N SER A 220 -8.91 -32.76 -14.81
CA SER A 220 -9.69 -32.64 -16.04
C SER A 220 -11.18 -32.72 -15.74
N PRO A 221 -12.03 -32.17 -16.61
CA PRO A 221 -13.49 -32.30 -16.47
C PRO A 221 -13.91 -33.77 -16.42
N VAL A 222 -14.80 -34.11 -15.49
CA VAL A 222 -15.49 -35.40 -15.41
C VAL A 222 -16.92 -35.19 -15.89
N ILE A 223 -17.25 -35.77 -17.04
CA ILE A 223 -18.59 -35.70 -17.66
C ILE A 223 -19.11 -37.12 -17.86
N THR A 224 -20.14 -37.49 -17.11
CA THR A 224 -20.76 -38.82 -17.19
C THR A 224 -22.22 -38.68 -17.56
N GLU A 225 -22.59 -39.25 -18.72
CA GLU A 225 -23.94 -39.14 -19.30
C GLU A 225 -24.91 -40.14 -18.64
N ASP A 226 -24.43 -41.34 -18.30
CA ASP A 226 -25.17 -42.34 -17.54
C ASP A 226 -24.24 -43.07 -16.56
N LEU A 227 -24.42 -42.78 -15.30
CA LEU A 227 -23.67 -43.40 -14.21
C LEU A 227 -23.87 -44.92 -14.11
N ALA A 228 -24.95 -45.47 -14.69
CA ALA A 228 -25.15 -46.92 -14.77
C ALA A 228 -24.14 -47.62 -15.70
N GLN A 229 -23.50 -46.86 -16.60
CA GLN A 229 -22.48 -47.34 -17.53
C GLN A 229 -21.07 -46.81 -17.20
N ALA A 230 -20.92 -46.07 -16.09
CA ALA A 230 -19.64 -45.47 -15.68
C ALA A 230 -18.73 -46.52 -15.00
N ASP A 231 -17.51 -46.08 -14.70
CA ASP A 231 -16.54 -46.88 -13.93
C ASP A 231 -17.09 -47.28 -12.56
N PHE A 232 -16.66 -48.46 -12.08
CA PHE A 232 -17.16 -49.07 -10.85
C PHE A 232 -17.05 -48.13 -9.61
N ASP A 233 -15.99 -47.34 -9.52
CA ASP A 233 -15.77 -46.38 -8.43
C ASP A 233 -16.86 -45.29 -8.36
N LEU A 234 -17.33 -44.81 -9.49
CA LEU A 234 -18.43 -43.83 -9.55
C LEU A 234 -19.77 -44.48 -9.29
N GLN A 235 -20.01 -45.69 -9.85
CA GLN A 235 -21.26 -46.42 -9.62
C GLN A 235 -21.46 -46.76 -8.14
N ALA A 236 -20.41 -47.18 -7.44
CA ALA A 236 -20.42 -47.59 -6.03
C ALA A 236 -20.42 -46.40 -5.05
N ALA A 237 -20.23 -45.16 -5.54
CA ALA A 237 -20.17 -44.00 -4.67
C ALA A 237 -21.46 -43.81 -3.87
N GLN A 238 -21.36 -43.87 -2.56
CA GLN A 238 -22.52 -43.83 -1.62
C GLN A 238 -23.39 -42.58 -1.84
N SER A 239 -22.78 -41.41 -2.17
CA SER A 239 -23.49 -40.17 -2.46
C SER A 239 -24.30 -40.23 -3.76
N ILE A 240 -23.83 -40.95 -4.77
CA ILE A 240 -24.50 -41.15 -6.07
C ILE A 240 -25.70 -42.06 -5.91
N VAL A 241 -25.49 -43.18 -5.25
CA VAL A 241 -26.55 -44.17 -4.95
C VAL A 241 -27.65 -43.58 -4.09
N ALA A 242 -27.30 -42.93 -2.98
CA ALA A 242 -28.26 -42.33 -2.04
C ALA A 242 -29.13 -41.24 -2.69
N GLN A 243 -28.59 -40.47 -3.64
CA GLN A 243 -29.31 -39.40 -4.34
C GLN A 243 -29.93 -39.85 -5.67
N ARG A 244 -29.76 -41.12 -6.06
CA ARG A 244 -30.25 -41.71 -7.34
C ARG A 244 -29.80 -40.90 -8.55
N LEU A 245 -28.56 -40.43 -8.56
CA LEU A 245 -27.99 -39.66 -9.66
C LEU A 245 -27.74 -40.56 -10.88
N ARG A 246 -28.03 -40.06 -12.08
CA ARG A 246 -27.81 -40.73 -13.35
C ARG A 246 -26.79 -40.01 -14.23
N ALA A 247 -26.67 -38.69 -14.13
CA ALA A 247 -25.68 -37.91 -14.86
C ALA A 247 -24.97 -36.93 -13.89
N VAL A 248 -23.66 -36.72 -14.11
CA VAL A 248 -22.84 -35.80 -13.33
C VAL A 248 -21.84 -35.11 -14.25
N VAL A 249 -21.70 -33.80 -14.08
CA VAL A 249 -20.66 -32.97 -14.70
C VAL A 249 -19.88 -32.28 -13.59
N VAL A 250 -18.55 -32.39 -13.62
CA VAL A 250 -17.65 -31.73 -12.66
C VAL A 250 -16.50 -31.09 -13.45
N ILE A 251 -16.41 -29.77 -13.42
CA ILE A 251 -15.38 -29.01 -14.12
C ILE A 251 -14.58 -28.22 -13.08
N PRO A 252 -13.27 -28.52 -12.90
CA PRO A 252 -12.39 -27.72 -12.04
C PRO A 252 -12.16 -26.34 -12.63
N LEU A 253 -12.40 -25.29 -11.83
CA LEU A 253 -12.15 -23.90 -12.18
C LEU A 253 -10.75 -23.51 -11.70
N ARG A 254 -9.88 -23.09 -12.62
CA ARG A 254 -8.48 -22.77 -12.32
C ARG A 254 -8.11 -21.39 -12.77
N ALA A 255 -7.26 -20.71 -12.00
CA ALA A 255 -6.67 -19.45 -12.39
C ALA A 255 -5.90 -19.59 -13.71
N MET A 256 -6.02 -18.61 -14.58
CA MET A 256 -5.20 -18.56 -15.79
C MET A 256 -3.76 -18.23 -15.38
N SER A 257 -2.84 -19.16 -15.60
CA SER A 257 -1.42 -18.91 -15.38
C SER A 257 -0.96 -17.81 -16.33
N ARG A 258 -0.73 -16.60 -15.81
CA ARG A 258 0.05 -15.59 -16.51
C ARG A 258 1.50 -16.07 -16.48
N ALA A 259 1.95 -16.69 -17.55
CA ALA A 259 3.35 -17.02 -17.74
C ALA A 259 4.15 -15.71 -17.72
N ASN A 260 4.96 -15.52 -16.67
CA ASN A 260 6.05 -14.56 -16.71
C ASN A 260 6.98 -14.98 -17.86
N THR A 261 7.20 -14.07 -18.78
CA THR A 261 7.81 -14.24 -20.12
C THR A 261 9.29 -14.63 -20.11
N HIS A 262 9.85 -15.24 -19.06
CA HIS A 262 11.30 -15.53 -19.03
C HIS A 262 11.74 -16.92 -18.54
N GLU A 263 10.85 -17.88 -18.30
CA GLU A 263 11.32 -19.25 -18.01
C GLU A 263 10.53 -20.32 -18.77
N SER A 264 11.25 -20.93 -19.71
CA SER A 264 11.14 -22.30 -20.24
C SER A 264 9.77 -22.82 -20.68
N MET A 265 9.65 -23.03 -21.97
CA MET A 265 8.59 -23.67 -22.76
C MET A 265 8.17 -25.11 -22.35
N ILE A 266 8.46 -25.65 -21.17
CA ILE A 266 8.24 -27.09 -20.88
C ILE A 266 7.40 -27.37 -19.62
N ASN A 267 6.99 -26.36 -18.83
CA ASN A 267 6.10 -26.60 -17.69
C ASN A 267 4.95 -25.58 -17.69
N ILE A 268 3.84 -25.92 -18.35
CA ILE A 268 2.55 -25.26 -18.10
C ILE A 268 2.17 -25.65 -16.66
N LYS A 269 2.58 -24.85 -15.68
CA LYS A 269 2.03 -24.93 -14.33
C LYS A 269 0.55 -24.63 -14.46
N ARG A 270 -0.30 -25.67 -14.37
CA ARG A 270 -1.75 -25.50 -14.29
C ARG A 270 -2.03 -24.60 -13.11
N GLY A 271 -2.82 -23.52 -13.35
CA GLY A 271 -3.11 -22.51 -12.35
C GLY A 271 -3.74 -23.06 -11.07
N GLU A 272 -3.71 -22.25 -10.01
CA GLU A 272 -4.34 -22.53 -8.72
C GLU A 272 -5.81 -22.91 -8.89
N LEU A 273 -6.30 -23.88 -8.12
CA LEU A 273 -7.71 -24.25 -8.08
C LEU A 273 -8.50 -23.14 -7.38
N LEU A 274 -9.45 -22.55 -8.09
CA LEU A 274 -10.34 -21.50 -7.58
C LEU A 274 -11.65 -22.08 -7.06
N GLY A 275 -12.13 -23.13 -7.70
CA GLY A 275 -13.41 -23.75 -7.39
C GLY A 275 -13.76 -24.90 -8.31
N VAL A 276 -15.02 -25.29 -8.29
CA VAL A 276 -15.58 -26.38 -9.10
C VAL A 276 -16.99 -26.00 -9.58
N LEU A 277 -17.24 -26.13 -10.87
CA LEU A 277 -18.58 -26.14 -11.43
C LEU A 277 -19.10 -27.58 -11.39
N TYR A 278 -20.22 -27.81 -10.69
CA TYR A 278 -20.81 -29.12 -10.49
C TYR A 278 -22.27 -29.12 -10.95
N LEU A 279 -22.63 -30.06 -11.79
CA LEU A 279 -24.02 -30.27 -12.24
C LEU A 279 -24.41 -31.74 -12.04
N ASP A 280 -25.64 -32.00 -11.66
CA ASP A 280 -26.14 -33.37 -11.57
C ASP A 280 -27.60 -33.50 -12.02
N SER A 281 -27.97 -34.73 -12.40
CA SER A 281 -29.33 -35.08 -12.79
C SER A 281 -29.68 -36.52 -12.39
N ARG A 282 -30.97 -36.75 -12.09
CA ARG A 282 -31.53 -38.06 -11.85
C ARG A 282 -31.95 -38.77 -13.14
N ARG A 283 -31.84 -38.10 -14.26
CA ARG A 283 -32.08 -38.64 -15.62
C ARG A 283 -30.74 -38.82 -16.31
N PRO A 284 -30.59 -39.86 -17.20
CA PRO A 284 -29.47 -39.91 -18.10
C PRO A 284 -29.45 -38.65 -18.97
N ALA A 285 -28.27 -38.14 -19.26
CA ALA A 285 -28.09 -37.00 -20.14
C ALA A 285 -27.34 -37.43 -21.40
N ALA A 286 -27.63 -36.79 -22.53
CA ALA A 286 -26.82 -36.92 -23.71
C ALA A 286 -26.23 -35.56 -24.04
N PHE A 287 -24.91 -35.41 -23.89
CA PHE A 287 -24.22 -34.17 -24.16
C PHE A 287 -23.69 -34.14 -25.60
N SER A 288 -24.16 -33.20 -26.39
CA SER A 288 -23.58 -32.94 -27.70
C SER A 288 -22.19 -32.35 -27.58
N LYS A 289 -21.38 -32.40 -28.64
CA LYS A 289 -20.08 -31.75 -28.69
C LYS A 289 -20.20 -30.25 -28.41
N LEU A 290 -21.28 -29.63 -28.86
CA LEU A 290 -21.59 -28.21 -28.62
C LEU A 290 -21.84 -27.94 -27.11
N ASP A 291 -22.59 -28.82 -26.42
CA ASP A 291 -22.88 -28.65 -24.99
C ASP A 291 -21.58 -28.67 -24.15
N ARG A 292 -20.65 -29.56 -24.48
CA ARG A 292 -19.34 -29.63 -23.81
C ARG A 292 -18.52 -28.35 -24.06
N GLN A 293 -18.51 -27.83 -25.27
CA GLN A 293 -17.81 -26.56 -25.59
C GLN A 293 -18.41 -25.36 -24.85
N ILE A 294 -19.74 -25.31 -24.72
CA ILE A 294 -20.43 -24.25 -23.96
C ILE A 294 -20.09 -24.35 -22.46
N LEU A 295 -20.11 -25.56 -21.91
CA LEU A 295 -19.73 -25.77 -20.51
C LEU A 295 -18.29 -25.38 -20.24
N ASP A 296 -17.37 -25.72 -21.13
CA ASP A 296 -15.96 -25.35 -21.00
C ASP A 296 -15.78 -23.82 -21.06
N ALA A 297 -16.51 -23.12 -21.93
CA ALA A 297 -16.50 -21.67 -22.03
C ALA A 297 -17.07 -21.03 -20.77
N LEU A 298 -18.25 -21.46 -20.29
CA LEU A 298 -18.87 -20.95 -19.06
C LEU A 298 -17.97 -21.20 -17.83
N ALA A 299 -17.31 -22.36 -17.77
CA ALA A 299 -16.36 -22.67 -16.70
C ALA A 299 -15.12 -21.76 -16.76
N GLY A 300 -14.59 -21.49 -17.96
CA GLY A 300 -13.50 -20.55 -18.19
C GLY A 300 -13.85 -19.12 -17.73
N ASP A 301 -15.02 -18.65 -18.11
CA ASP A 301 -15.53 -17.34 -17.70
C ASP A 301 -15.75 -17.27 -16.18
N ALA A 302 -16.37 -18.30 -15.58
CA ALA A 302 -16.55 -18.37 -14.14
C ALA A 302 -15.20 -18.38 -13.38
N ALA A 303 -14.21 -19.10 -13.91
CA ALA A 303 -12.85 -19.11 -13.35
C ALA A 303 -12.21 -17.72 -13.42
N SER A 304 -12.34 -17.01 -14.55
CA SER A 304 -11.82 -15.65 -14.73
C SER A 304 -12.47 -14.65 -13.77
N ILE A 305 -13.78 -14.73 -13.53
CA ILE A 305 -14.50 -13.88 -12.58
C ILE A 305 -13.99 -14.14 -11.15
N LEU A 306 -13.86 -15.40 -10.75
CA LEU A 306 -13.37 -15.77 -9.42
C LEU A 306 -11.92 -15.31 -9.21
N ASP A 307 -11.06 -15.47 -10.22
CA ASP A 307 -9.66 -15.04 -10.18
C ASP A 307 -9.55 -13.52 -10.01
N ASN A 308 -10.27 -12.77 -10.85
CA ASN A 308 -10.31 -11.30 -10.77
C ASN A 308 -10.87 -10.82 -9.42
N ALA A 309 -11.91 -11.46 -8.90
CA ALA A 309 -12.47 -11.13 -7.59
C ALA A 309 -11.46 -11.32 -6.46
N ARG A 310 -10.70 -12.42 -6.47
CA ARG A 310 -9.64 -12.69 -5.51
C ARG A 310 -8.49 -11.69 -5.62
N LEU A 311 -8.09 -11.34 -6.84
CA LEU A 311 -7.03 -10.36 -7.06
C LEU A 311 -7.43 -8.98 -6.53
N VAL A 312 -8.66 -8.55 -6.78
CA VAL A 312 -9.18 -7.26 -6.26
C VAL A 312 -9.23 -7.26 -4.73
N GLU A 313 -9.67 -8.36 -4.11
CA GLU A 313 -9.73 -8.44 -2.65
C GLU A 313 -8.34 -8.45 -2.01
N ARG A 314 -7.38 -9.21 -2.57
CA ARG A 314 -5.98 -9.19 -2.13
C ARG A 314 -5.35 -7.79 -2.26
N GLU A 315 -5.65 -7.09 -3.35
CA GLU A 315 -5.15 -5.73 -3.56
C GLU A 315 -5.75 -4.74 -2.56
N ARG A 316 -7.05 -4.84 -2.25
CA ARG A 316 -7.71 -4.02 -1.21
C ARG A 316 -7.10 -4.26 0.17
N GLU A 317 -6.85 -5.52 0.52
CA GLU A 317 -6.22 -5.89 1.78
C GLU A 317 -4.80 -5.31 1.87
N ARG A 318 -4.00 -5.43 0.79
CA ARG A 318 -2.66 -4.84 0.68
C ARG A 318 -2.70 -3.32 0.88
N GLN A 319 -3.61 -2.63 0.17
CA GLN A 319 -3.77 -1.18 0.29
C GLN A 319 -4.16 -0.76 1.71
N ARG A 320 -5.07 -1.50 2.35
CA ARG A 320 -5.47 -1.25 3.74
C ARG A 320 -4.30 -1.40 4.72
N LEU A 321 -3.48 -2.44 4.55
CA LEU A 321 -2.29 -2.65 5.37
C LEU A 321 -1.26 -1.54 5.15
N GLU A 322 -1.03 -1.14 3.90
CA GLU A 322 -0.12 -0.02 3.56
C GLU A 322 -0.59 1.30 4.18
N GLU A 323 -1.91 1.58 4.14
CA GLU A 323 -2.47 2.76 4.79
C GLU A 323 -2.23 2.75 6.30
N GLN A 324 -2.43 1.61 6.98
CA GLN A 324 -2.16 1.49 8.42
C GLN A 324 -0.68 1.69 8.74
N ILE A 325 0.22 1.15 7.94
CA ILE A 325 1.67 1.35 8.09
C ILE A 325 2.06 2.81 7.87
N ASN A 326 1.45 3.50 6.91
CA ASN A 326 1.69 4.93 6.68
C ASN A 326 1.22 5.80 7.85
N ILE A 327 0.10 5.45 8.49
CA ILE A 327 -0.35 6.12 9.73
C ILE A 327 0.70 5.92 10.84
N ALA A 328 1.19 4.70 11.05
CA ALA A 328 2.23 4.42 12.04
C ALA A 328 3.51 5.21 11.76
N ARG A 329 3.94 5.29 10.49
CA ARG A 329 5.08 6.13 10.05
C ARG A 329 4.90 7.59 10.44
N ASN A 330 3.73 8.17 10.14
CA ASN A 330 3.46 9.58 10.43
C ASN A 330 3.48 9.86 11.93
N ILE A 331 2.98 8.93 12.76
CA ILE A 331 3.05 9.04 14.21
C ILE A 331 4.50 9.00 14.67
N GLN A 332 5.29 8.02 14.22
CA GLN A 332 6.69 7.88 14.61
C GLN A 332 7.53 9.09 14.19
N GLN A 333 7.38 9.57 12.96
CA GLN A 333 8.08 10.77 12.48
C GLN A 333 7.69 12.05 13.24
N ALA A 334 6.47 12.11 13.78
CA ALA A 334 6.04 13.24 14.61
C ALA A 334 6.71 13.25 15.98
N LEU A 335 7.25 12.11 16.42
CA LEU A 335 7.96 11.95 17.68
C LEU A 335 9.44 12.33 17.59
N LEU A 336 10.03 12.33 16.40
CA LEU A 336 11.42 12.76 16.20
C LEU A 336 11.53 14.30 16.24
N PRO A 337 12.64 14.85 16.76
CA PRO A 337 12.85 16.28 16.80
C PRO A 337 12.94 16.86 15.39
N ARG A 338 12.03 17.80 15.05
CA ARG A 338 12.00 18.48 13.76
C ARG A 338 12.85 19.74 13.72
N ASN A 339 13.00 20.37 14.88
CA ASN A 339 13.76 21.60 15.04
C ASN A 339 14.66 21.45 16.26
N PHE A 340 15.92 21.75 16.09
CA PHE A 340 16.86 21.78 17.20
C PHE A 340 16.86 23.16 17.83
N PRO A 341 16.91 23.26 19.17
CA PRO A 341 16.98 24.55 19.83
C PRO A 341 18.28 25.26 19.43
N ASP A 342 18.17 26.55 19.04
CA ASP A 342 19.36 27.38 18.90
C ASP A 342 19.92 27.67 20.31
N HIS A 343 21.07 27.08 20.58
CA HIS A 343 21.69 27.18 21.90
C HIS A 343 23.03 27.91 21.82
N PRO A 344 23.33 28.86 22.75
CA PRO A 344 24.57 29.65 22.68
C PRO A 344 25.84 28.82 22.84
N HIS A 345 25.74 27.65 23.50
CA HIS A 345 26.91 26.83 23.87
C HIS A 345 27.11 25.61 22.94
N PHE A 346 26.18 25.28 22.10
CA PHE A 346 26.34 24.18 21.15
C PHE A 346 25.47 24.36 19.89
N ALA A 347 25.86 23.70 18.81
CA ALA A 347 25.06 23.53 17.61
C ALA A 347 24.75 22.03 17.42
N VAL A 348 23.58 21.73 16.90
CA VAL A 348 23.11 20.36 16.68
C VAL A 348 22.49 20.23 15.31
N THR A 349 22.73 19.10 14.65
CA THR A 349 21.96 18.62 13.51
C THR A 349 21.74 17.13 13.62
N GLY A 350 20.64 16.60 13.09
CA GLY A 350 20.35 15.17 13.14
C GLY A 350 19.39 14.76 12.01
N ILE A 351 19.48 13.51 11.62
CA ILE A 351 18.61 12.88 10.62
C ILE A 351 18.39 11.43 10.97
N ASN A 352 17.20 10.94 10.66
CA ASN A 352 16.82 9.54 10.69
C ASN A 352 16.21 9.15 9.33
N SER A 353 16.74 8.10 8.73
CA SER A 353 16.27 7.54 7.45
C SER A 353 15.97 6.05 7.65
N PRO A 354 14.71 5.68 7.90
CA PRO A 354 14.35 4.28 8.10
C PRO A 354 14.53 3.45 6.82
N CYS A 355 15.00 2.21 6.96
CA CYS A 355 15.13 1.25 5.86
C CYS A 355 13.78 0.70 5.38
N LEU A 356 12.80 0.65 6.27
CA LEU A 356 11.41 0.27 5.98
C LEU A 356 10.47 1.47 6.17
N SER A 357 9.18 1.19 6.12
CA SER A 357 8.17 2.25 6.34
C SER A 357 8.25 2.88 7.72
N VAL A 358 8.66 2.14 8.74
CA VAL A 358 8.90 2.55 10.12
C VAL A 358 10.21 1.92 10.59
N GLY A 359 10.92 2.58 11.50
CA GLY A 359 12.26 2.18 11.94
C GLY A 359 12.35 1.87 13.43
N GLY A 360 13.48 1.22 13.81
CA GLY A 360 13.90 0.98 15.18
C GLY A 360 14.68 2.14 15.80
N ASP A 361 15.31 2.93 14.95
CA ASP A 361 16.18 4.03 15.38
C ASP A 361 15.41 5.21 15.96
N TYR A 362 15.99 5.80 17.00
CA TYR A 362 15.48 6.99 17.67
C TYR A 362 16.63 7.92 18.08
N PHE A 363 16.44 9.21 17.91
CA PHE A 363 17.31 10.21 18.49
C PHE A 363 16.50 11.39 19.02
N ASP A 364 17.06 12.11 20.00
CA ASP A 364 16.41 13.28 20.57
C ASP A 364 17.43 14.25 21.17
N VAL A 365 17.01 15.53 21.30
CA VAL A 365 17.78 16.60 21.95
C VAL A 365 16.81 17.47 22.71
N PHE A 366 16.95 17.53 24.02
CA PHE A 366 16.03 18.27 24.87
C PHE A 366 16.72 18.99 26.03
N PRO A 367 16.28 20.20 26.40
CA PRO A 367 16.83 20.92 27.54
C PRO A 367 16.41 20.28 28.84
N LEU A 368 17.39 20.05 29.75
CA LEU A 368 17.13 19.64 31.13
C LEU A 368 17.01 20.84 32.07
N SER A 369 17.74 21.91 31.78
CA SER A 369 17.72 23.20 32.50
C SER A 369 18.31 24.27 31.58
N ASP A 370 18.34 25.53 32.05
CA ASP A 370 18.99 26.64 31.32
C ASP A 370 20.48 26.40 31.04
N ARG A 371 21.11 25.45 31.75
CA ARG A 371 22.55 25.17 31.70
C ARG A 371 22.92 23.79 31.19
N ARG A 372 21.95 22.87 31.09
CA ARG A 372 22.18 21.45 30.76
C ARG A 372 21.23 20.99 29.63
N THR A 373 21.78 20.34 28.64
CA THR A 373 21.02 19.75 27.53
C THR A 373 21.35 18.27 27.41
N ALA A 374 20.32 17.46 27.30
CA ALA A 374 20.47 16.04 27.01
C ALA A 374 20.36 15.79 25.51
N PHE A 375 21.09 14.81 25.04
CA PHE A 375 20.98 14.25 23.71
C PHE A 375 21.15 12.74 23.76
N LEU A 376 20.47 12.06 22.88
CA LEU A 376 20.53 10.60 22.81
C LEU A 376 20.39 10.11 21.37
N ILE A 377 20.92 8.92 21.15
CA ILE A 377 20.66 8.08 19.98
C ILE A 377 20.46 6.65 20.47
N ALA A 378 19.51 5.95 19.90
CA ALA A 378 19.18 4.57 20.24
C ALA A 378 18.80 3.79 19.00
N ASP A 379 19.12 2.52 18.98
CA ASP A 379 18.67 1.55 18.00
C ASP A 379 18.01 0.37 18.70
N VAL A 380 16.79 0.07 18.32
CA VAL A 380 15.95 -0.99 18.89
C VAL A 380 16.05 -2.25 18.05
N SER A 381 16.40 -3.35 18.70
CA SER A 381 16.57 -4.66 18.04
C SER A 381 15.37 -5.09 17.22
N GLY A 382 15.63 -5.47 15.94
CA GLY A 382 14.63 -5.91 14.97
C GLY A 382 14.19 -4.77 14.05
N LYS A 383 13.27 -5.08 13.12
CA LYS A 383 12.84 -4.15 12.07
C LYS A 383 11.33 -4.06 11.95
N GLY A 384 10.86 -2.97 11.35
CA GLY A 384 9.44 -2.76 11.07
C GLY A 384 8.60 -2.40 12.30
N LEU A 385 7.32 -2.77 12.29
CA LEU A 385 6.33 -2.29 13.26
C LEU A 385 6.66 -2.66 14.72
N GLY A 386 7.25 -3.84 14.95
CA GLY A 386 7.63 -4.27 16.31
C GLY A 386 8.72 -3.38 16.92
N ALA A 387 9.77 -3.08 16.16
CA ALA A 387 10.83 -2.17 16.58
C ALA A 387 10.28 -0.75 16.79
N ALA A 388 9.46 -0.25 15.86
CA ALA A 388 8.85 1.08 15.95
C ALA A 388 7.97 1.27 17.20
N LEU A 389 7.24 0.23 17.62
CA LEU A 389 6.47 0.27 18.87
C LEU A 389 7.36 0.33 20.11
N LEU A 390 8.45 -0.45 20.14
CA LEU A 390 9.44 -0.39 21.23
C LEU A 390 10.14 0.96 21.28
N THR A 391 10.48 1.56 20.13
CA THR A 391 11.00 2.92 20.02
C THR A 391 10.04 3.93 20.66
N THR A 392 8.75 3.82 20.37
CA THR A 392 7.71 4.67 20.98
C THR A 392 7.61 4.47 22.50
N MET A 393 7.72 3.22 22.98
CA MET A 393 7.73 2.92 24.41
C MET A 393 8.98 3.50 25.09
N LEU A 394 10.16 3.35 24.47
CA LEU A 394 11.42 3.91 24.94
C LEU A 394 11.32 5.44 25.07
N GLN A 395 10.80 6.11 24.03
CA GLN A 395 10.60 7.55 24.05
C GLN A 395 9.63 7.98 25.16
N GLY A 396 8.51 7.27 25.33
CA GLY A 396 7.55 7.55 26.40
C GLY A 396 8.18 7.41 27.79
N ALA A 397 9.01 6.38 28.00
CA ALA A 397 9.74 6.17 29.26
C ALA A 397 10.75 7.30 29.51
N LEU A 398 11.48 7.75 28.50
CA LEU A 398 12.45 8.85 28.60
C LEU A 398 11.77 10.21 28.80
N SER A 399 10.70 10.50 28.10
CA SER A 399 9.97 11.78 28.20
C SER A 399 9.29 11.99 29.56
N GLY A 400 8.94 10.90 30.26
CA GLY A 400 8.36 10.97 31.61
C GLY A 400 9.38 11.22 32.72
N MET A 401 10.68 11.21 32.40
CA MET A 401 11.74 11.41 33.39
C MET A 401 12.08 12.88 33.53
N THR A 402 11.72 13.42 34.66
CA THR A 402 11.85 14.84 34.96
C THR A 402 13.31 15.30 35.10
N LEU A 403 13.53 16.49 34.60
CA LEU A 403 14.64 17.41 34.71
C LEU A 403 15.44 17.27 36.06
N GLY A 404 16.73 16.91 35.98
CA GLY A 404 17.64 16.86 37.12
C GLY A 404 17.93 15.47 37.70
N THR A 405 17.51 14.41 37.01
CA THR A 405 17.75 13.03 37.46
C THR A 405 19.13 12.55 37.03
N ASP A 406 19.78 11.78 37.87
CA ASP A 406 21.03 11.04 37.62
C ASP A 406 20.85 10.11 36.38
N PRO A 407 21.73 10.21 35.34
CA PRO A 407 21.65 9.37 34.15
C PRO A 407 21.59 7.87 34.43
N ALA A 408 22.33 7.39 35.43
CA ALA A 408 22.36 5.99 35.81
C ALA A 408 20.96 5.50 36.27
N ARG A 409 20.24 6.34 37.02
CA ARG A 409 18.87 6.01 37.45
C ARG A 409 17.90 5.97 36.26
N VAL A 410 18.09 6.86 35.31
CA VAL A 410 17.28 6.85 34.06
C VAL A 410 17.46 5.53 33.36
N PHE A 411 18.69 5.10 33.11
CA PHE A 411 19.00 3.85 32.44
C PHE A 411 18.49 2.62 33.19
N ASN A 412 18.69 2.55 34.49
CA ASN A 412 18.18 1.45 35.31
C ASN A 412 16.66 1.35 35.26
N HIS A 413 15.96 2.49 35.20
CA HIS A 413 14.51 2.49 35.06
C HIS A 413 14.05 2.03 33.64
N VAL A 414 14.66 2.59 32.59
CA VAL A 414 14.36 2.22 31.20
C VAL A 414 14.67 0.74 30.95
N ASN A 415 15.81 0.25 31.48
CA ASN A 415 16.18 -1.16 31.38
C ASN A 415 15.10 -2.07 31.98
N ARG A 416 14.70 -1.80 33.22
CA ARG A 416 13.66 -2.57 33.90
C ARG A 416 12.32 -2.48 33.15
N PHE A 417 11.93 -1.28 32.74
CA PHE A 417 10.71 -1.04 31.99
C PHE A 417 10.67 -1.87 30.69
N LEU A 418 11.76 -1.88 29.91
CA LEU A 418 11.84 -2.68 28.69
C LEU A 418 11.81 -4.19 29.00
N CYS A 419 12.57 -4.66 30.00
CA CYS A 419 12.56 -6.07 30.41
C CYS A 419 11.17 -6.55 30.84
N ASP A 420 10.39 -5.70 31.52
CA ASP A 420 9.07 -6.04 32.05
C ASP A 420 7.96 -5.98 30.97
N HIS A 421 8.15 -5.18 29.91
CA HIS A 421 7.07 -4.87 28.95
C HIS A 421 7.38 -5.25 27.51
N SER A 422 8.54 -5.85 27.21
CA SER A 422 8.89 -6.34 25.88
C SER A 422 8.99 -7.87 25.85
N GLU A 423 8.95 -8.44 24.64
CA GLU A 423 9.22 -9.86 24.44
C GLU A 423 10.67 -10.19 24.78
N VAL A 424 10.89 -11.43 25.28
CA VAL A 424 12.25 -11.91 25.61
C VAL A 424 13.17 -11.80 24.39
N GLY A 425 14.34 -11.15 24.60
CA GLY A 425 15.32 -10.94 23.54
C GLY A 425 15.14 -9.65 22.74
N ARG A 426 14.19 -8.79 23.11
CA ARG A 426 14.08 -7.43 22.60
C ARG A 426 14.88 -6.48 23.48
N TYR A 427 15.74 -5.68 22.89
CA TYR A 427 16.60 -4.73 23.57
C TYR A 427 16.80 -3.48 22.71
N ALA A 428 17.39 -2.45 23.30
CA ALA A 428 17.84 -1.28 22.55
C ALA A 428 19.30 -0.98 22.91
N THR A 429 20.12 -0.70 21.90
CA THR A 429 21.40 -0.04 22.10
C THR A 429 21.14 1.45 22.28
N MET A 430 21.84 2.13 23.18
CA MET A 430 21.59 3.55 23.44
C MET A 430 22.84 4.28 23.91
N PHE A 431 23.11 5.43 23.32
CA PHE A 431 24.02 6.42 23.84
C PHE A 431 23.23 7.63 24.33
N PHE A 432 23.51 8.05 25.57
CA PHE A 432 22.87 9.20 26.19
C PHE A 432 23.94 10.12 26.79
N GLY A 433 23.87 11.41 26.48
CA GLY A 433 24.79 12.40 26.95
C GLY A 433 24.08 13.62 27.54
N ILE A 434 24.61 14.17 28.62
CA ILE A 434 24.21 15.44 29.22
C ILE A 434 25.38 16.39 29.11
N LEU A 435 25.22 17.47 28.37
CA LEU A 435 26.22 18.51 28.17
C LEU A 435 25.88 19.76 28.97
N ASP A 436 26.82 20.17 29.84
CA ASP A 436 26.74 21.43 30.55
C ASP A 436 27.28 22.58 29.70
N HIS A 437 26.85 23.81 30.01
CA HIS A 437 27.27 25.05 29.33
C HIS A 437 28.78 25.30 29.38
N ASP A 438 29.50 24.70 30.36
CA ASP A 438 30.96 24.82 30.53
C ASP A 438 31.73 23.71 29.79
N GLY A 439 31.03 22.85 29.01
CA GLY A 439 31.60 21.76 28.22
C GLY A 439 31.80 20.45 29.00
N HIS A 440 31.26 20.33 30.21
CA HIS A 440 31.26 19.05 30.92
C HIS A 440 30.19 18.13 30.33
N LEU A 441 30.62 17.00 29.79
CA LEU A 441 29.78 15.96 29.22
C LEU A 441 29.76 14.77 30.17
N GLU A 442 28.59 14.45 30.70
CA GLU A 442 28.28 13.21 31.41
C GLU A 442 27.55 12.27 30.49
N PHE A 443 28.00 11.02 30.32
CA PHE A 443 27.40 10.11 29.32
C PHE A 443 27.36 8.66 29.81
N ILE A 444 26.44 7.88 29.17
CA ILE A 444 26.34 6.42 29.28
C ILE A 444 26.24 5.84 27.85
N ASN A 445 27.05 4.82 27.58
CA ASN A 445 26.94 4.01 26.37
C ASN A 445 26.44 2.60 26.75
N ALA A 446 25.24 2.27 26.37
CA ALA A 446 24.61 0.96 26.58
C ALA A 446 24.63 0.14 25.27
N GLY A 447 25.83 -0.31 24.88
CA GLY A 447 26.03 -1.18 23.72
C GLY A 447 25.84 -0.53 22.35
N HIS A 448 25.76 0.80 22.29
CA HIS A 448 25.61 1.53 21.03
C HIS A 448 26.96 1.74 20.34
N PRO A 449 27.04 1.85 19.00
CA PRO A 449 28.27 2.21 18.30
C PRO A 449 28.95 3.42 18.94
N SER A 450 30.27 3.32 19.18
CA SER A 450 31.00 4.38 19.87
C SER A 450 31.01 5.67 19.05
N PRO A 451 30.53 6.81 19.60
CA PRO A 451 30.57 8.07 18.88
C PRO A 451 31.98 8.52 18.58
N PHE A 452 32.16 9.26 17.47
CA PHE A 452 33.41 9.94 17.19
C PHE A 452 33.46 11.33 17.84
N LEU A 453 34.61 11.63 18.45
CA LEU A 453 34.99 12.98 18.88
C LEU A 453 35.97 13.56 17.84
N ILE A 454 35.57 14.64 17.16
CA ILE A 454 36.48 15.42 16.33
C ILE A 454 37.04 16.55 17.17
N ARG A 455 38.34 16.45 17.50
CA ARG A 455 39.08 17.45 18.24
C ARG A 455 40.30 17.90 17.44
N ARG A 456 40.42 19.19 17.17
CA ARG A 456 41.57 19.76 16.42
C ARG A 456 41.84 19.05 15.09
N GLY A 457 40.77 18.58 14.40
CA GLY A 457 40.88 17.91 13.11
C GLY A 457 41.18 16.41 13.17
N VAL A 458 41.27 15.83 14.34
CA VAL A 458 41.47 14.39 14.52
C VAL A 458 40.16 13.77 15.01
N ALA A 459 39.70 12.72 14.31
CA ALA A 459 38.53 11.94 14.69
C ALA A 459 38.98 10.73 15.54
N GLU A 460 38.49 10.64 16.76
CA GLU A 460 38.82 9.55 17.71
C GLU A 460 37.54 8.91 18.25
N GLU A 461 37.59 7.60 18.49
CA GLU A 461 36.54 6.88 19.22
C GLU A 461 36.78 7.09 20.72
N ALA A 462 36.14 8.10 21.30
CA ALA A 462 36.42 8.54 22.66
C ALA A 462 35.52 7.89 23.74
N PHE A 463 34.60 7.02 23.35
CA PHE A 463 33.50 6.51 24.19
C PHE A 463 33.44 4.99 24.19
N THR A 464 34.60 4.33 24.30
CA THR A 464 34.74 2.85 24.17
C THR A 464 34.28 2.08 25.42
N GLU A 465 34.09 2.74 26.55
CA GLU A 465 33.50 2.13 27.74
C GLU A 465 32.00 1.94 27.53
N GLY A 466 31.53 0.71 27.51
CA GLY A 466 30.12 0.36 27.25
C GLY A 466 29.55 -0.54 28.35
N SER A 467 28.25 -0.42 28.54
CA SER A 467 27.42 -1.31 29.35
C SER A 467 26.57 -2.21 28.45
N PHE A 468 25.79 -3.13 29.02
CA PHE A 468 24.83 -3.96 28.28
C PHE A 468 23.74 -3.08 27.63
N PRO A 469 23.23 -3.46 26.45
CA PRO A 469 22.04 -2.85 25.88
C PRO A 469 20.87 -2.85 26.86
N VAL A 470 20.05 -1.81 26.84
CA VAL A 470 18.86 -1.70 27.71
C VAL A 470 17.79 -2.70 27.29
N GLY A 471 17.15 -3.35 28.26
CA GLY A 471 16.15 -4.39 28.01
C GLY A 471 16.72 -5.81 27.79
N LEU A 472 18.07 -5.96 27.76
CA LEU A 472 18.70 -7.26 27.53
C LEU A 472 18.92 -8.06 28.81
N VAL A 473 19.42 -7.40 29.87
CA VAL A 473 19.75 -8.01 31.15
C VAL A 473 19.05 -7.24 32.26
N PRO A 474 18.10 -7.83 32.99
CA PRO A 474 17.33 -7.11 34.03
C PRO A 474 18.18 -6.52 35.17
N GLU A 475 19.27 -7.22 35.52
CA GLU A 475 20.19 -6.85 36.60
C GLU A 475 21.34 -5.96 36.12
N ALA A 476 21.33 -5.47 34.87
CA ALA A 476 22.39 -4.60 34.38
C ALA A 476 22.44 -3.30 35.20
N GLU A 477 23.65 -2.93 35.61
CA GLU A 477 23.93 -1.67 36.26
C GLU A 477 24.63 -0.72 35.30
N TYR A 478 24.20 0.54 35.31
CA TYR A 478 24.73 1.58 34.42
C TYR A 478 25.45 2.63 35.23
N CYS A 479 26.66 2.98 34.80
CA CYS A 479 27.49 4.01 35.42
C CYS A 479 27.77 5.11 34.39
N ALA A 480 27.64 6.37 34.81
CA ALA A 480 27.97 7.49 33.95
C ALA A 480 29.49 7.74 33.95
N ALA A 481 30.02 7.96 32.76
CA ALA A 481 31.38 8.46 32.58
C ALA A 481 31.36 9.96 32.25
N CYS A 482 32.50 10.63 32.41
CA CYS A 482 32.61 12.06 32.20
C CYS A 482 33.73 12.40 31.22
N LEU A 483 33.49 13.40 30.36
CA LEU A 483 34.46 13.95 29.43
C LEU A 483 34.35 15.47 29.41
N LYS A 484 35.49 16.17 29.32
CA LYS A 484 35.52 17.61 29.13
C LYS A 484 35.70 17.95 27.65
N LEU A 485 34.70 18.62 27.07
CA LEU A 485 34.77 19.13 25.72
C LEU A 485 35.48 20.48 25.68
N GLU A 486 36.31 20.67 24.65
CA GLU A 486 36.92 21.94 24.29
C GLU A 486 36.05 22.69 23.27
N PRO A 487 36.06 24.02 23.25
CA PRO A 487 35.34 24.77 22.20
C PRO A 487 35.78 24.35 20.80
N GLY A 488 34.81 24.03 19.94
CA GLY A 488 35.03 23.50 18.59
C GLY A 488 34.98 21.98 18.50
N ASP A 489 35.01 21.26 19.60
CA ASP A 489 34.84 19.81 19.61
C ASP A 489 33.48 19.42 19.01
N THR A 490 33.50 18.40 18.16
CA THR A 490 32.30 17.90 17.50
C THR A 490 32.14 16.42 17.81
N LEU A 491 30.96 16.06 18.34
CA LEU A 491 30.53 14.68 18.55
C LEU A 491 29.73 14.23 17.35
N VAL A 492 30.03 13.06 16.79
CA VAL A 492 29.29 12.41 15.71
C VAL A 492 28.78 11.08 16.24
N LEU A 493 27.47 11.03 16.50
CA LEU A 493 26.75 9.85 16.93
C LEU A 493 26.06 9.25 15.69
N PHE A 494 26.06 7.94 15.57
CA PHE A 494 25.51 7.24 14.41
C PHE A 494 25.02 5.86 14.80
N SER A 495 23.95 5.38 14.13
CA SER A 495 23.52 3.97 14.23
C SER A 495 24.38 3.07 13.33
N ASP A 496 24.34 1.78 13.58
CA ASP A 496 25.11 0.79 12.82
C ASP A 496 24.77 0.78 11.32
N GLY A 497 23.55 1.17 10.91
CA GLY A 497 23.18 1.33 9.52
C GLY A 497 24.09 2.26 8.70
N VAL A 498 24.84 3.16 9.34
CA VAL A 498 25.87 3.98 8.66
C VAL A 498 27.08 3.13 8.31
N THR A 499 27.58 2.33 9.26
CA THR A 499 28.82 1.55 9.09
C THR A 499 28.58 0.19 8.48
N GLU A 500 27.37 -0.36 8.60
CA GLU A 500 26.95 -1.64 8.02
C GLU A 500 26.30 -1.48 6.64
N ALA A 501 26.21 -0.26 6.10
CA ALA A 501 25.79 -0.03 4.72
C ALA A 501 26.64 -0.86 3.76
N MET A 502 25.96 -1.63 2.87
CA MET A 502 26.61 -2.58 1.95
C MET A 502 26.64 -2.05 0.53
N ASP A 503 27.72 -2.35 -0.18
CA ASP A 503 27.80 -2.17 -1.63
C ASP A 503 27.21 -3.40 -2.38
N PRO A 504 27.08 -3.37 -3.71
CA PRO A 504 26.60 -4.52 -4.50
C PRO A 504 27.46 -5.79 -4.40
N ASP A 505 28.67 -5.69 -3.86
CA ASP A 505 29.61 -6.80 -3.66
C ASP A 505 29.62 -7.27 -2.18
N ASP A 506 28.58 -6.89 -1.39
CA ASP A 506 28.41 -7.23 0.04
C ASP A 506 29.57 -6.72 0.94
N GLN A 507 30.27 -5.66 0.52
CA GLN A 507 31.28 -5.04 1.37
C GLN A 507 30.64 -3.98 2.26
N LEU A 508 31.03 -3.93 3.54
CA LEU A 508 30.56 -2.91 4.47
C LEU A 508 31.28 -1.57 4.26
N PHE A 509 30.58 -0.47 4.48
CA PHE A 509 31.16 0.87 4.53
C PHE A 509 32.25 0.94 5.59
N GLY A 510 31.94 0.53 6.80
CA GLY A 510 32.85 0.29 7.90
C GLY A 510 33.30 1.55 8.67
N VAL A 511 33.65 1.34 9.93
CA VAL A 511 34.18 2.37 10.85
C VAL A 511 35.42 3.09 10.28
N PRO A 512 36.39 2.40 9.60
CA PRO A 512 37.59 3.08 9.09
C PRO A 512 37.29 4.13 8.02
N ARG A 513 36.33 3.90 7.12
CA ARG A 513 35.95 4.89 6.10
C ARG A 513 35.28 6.10 6.74
N LEU A 514 34.38 5.87 7.71
CA LEU A 514 33.75 6.96 8.45
C LEU A 514 34.80 7.80 9.19
N LYS A 515 35.74 7.19 9.89
CA LYS A 515 36.84 7.86 10.57
C LYS A 515 37.69 8.71 9.63
N GLN A 516 38.02 8.17 8.47
CA GLN A 516 38.81 8.89 7.45
C GLN A 516 38.04 10.11 6.93
N LEU A 517 36.73 10.00 6.70
CA LEU A 517 35.87 11.09 6.25
C LEU A 517 35.78 12.21 7.27
N LEU A 518 35.68 11.88 8.56
CA LEU A 518 35.56 12.82 9.67
C LEU A 518 36.87 13.56 9.98
N THR A 519 38.01 12.96 9.63
CA THR A 519 39.33 13.57 9.88
C THR A 519 39.52 14.81 9.01
N GLY A 520 39.95 15.92 9.63
CA GLY A 520 40.15 17.21 8.96
C GLY A 520 38.91 18.12 8.93
N GLN A 521 37.75 17.68 9.45
CA GLN A 521 36.46 18.39 9.37
C GLN A 521 36.18 19.34 10.55
N THR A 522 37.18 20.10 11.01
CA THR A 522 37.07 20.93 12.22
C THR A 522 36.13 22.13 12.04
N GLU A 523 36.15 22.81 10.91
CA GLU A 523 35.41 24.05 10.68
C GLU A 523 34.20 23.88 9.73
N CYS A 524 33.94 22.66 9.28
CA CYS A 524 32.82 22.37 8.38
C CYS A 524 31.47 22.68 9.09
N PRO A 525 30.53 23.41 8.47
CA PRO A 525 29.17 23.54 8.98
C PRO A 525 28.53 22.17 9.23
N LEU A 526 27.75 22.04 10.32
CA LEU A 526 27.21 20.74 10.74
C LEU A 526 26.32 20.11 9.67
N GLU A 527 25.48 20.89 9.01
CA GLU A 527 24.60 20.44 7.94
C GLU A 527 25.39 19.94 6.72
N GLN A 528 26.54 20.59 6.45
CA GLN A 528 27.44 20.17 5.37
C GLN A 528 28.19 18.88 5.74
N LEU A 529 28.62 18.74 7.01
CA LEU A 529 29.22 17.51 7.51
C LEU A 529 28.24 16.34 7.44
N GLN A 530 27.01 16.54 7.90
CA GLN A 530 25.94 15.56 7.81
C GLN A 530 25.70 15.14 6.35
N LYS A 531 25.56 16.09 5.44
CA LYS A 531 25.38 15.83 4.01
C LYS A 531 26.56 15.05 3.42
N CYS A 532 27.79 15.42 3.77
CA CYS A 532 29.00 14.73 3.30
C CYS A 532 29.02 13.25 3.75
N ILE A 533 28.59 12.94 4.98
CA ILE A 533 28.51 11.58 5.47
C ILE A 533 27.45 10.80 4.66
N LEU A 534 26.25 11.36 4.50
CA LEU A 534 25.16 10.72 3.77
C LEU A 534 25.51 10.45 2.32
N GLU A 535 26.05 11.45 1.60
CA GLU A 535 26.49 11.30 0.21
C GLU A 535 27.62 10.27 0.06
N SER A 536 28.51 10.18 1.05
CA SER A 536 29.59 9.18 1.04
C SER A 536 29.02 7.75 1.17
N VAL A 537 28.04 7.53 2.04
CA VAL A 537 27.36 6.25 2.20
C VAL A 537 26.57 5.91 0.93
N GLU A 538 25.80 6.87 0.39
CA GLU A 538 24.99 6.68 -0.83
C GLU A 538 25.88 6.35 -2.05
N ASN A 539 26.99 7.05 -2.23
CA ASN A 539 27.95 6.78 -3.29
C ASN A 539 28.63 5.42 -3.13
N PHE A 540 28.84 4.96 -1.90
CA PHE A 540 29.41 3.65 -1.62
C PHE A 540 28.43 2.53 -1.94
N THR A 541 27.17 2.65 -1.52
CA THR A 541 26.13 1.64 -1.75
C THR A 541 25.72 1.50 -3.22
N ARG A 542 25.98 2.52 -4.06
CA ARG A 542 25.68 2.50 -5.51
C ARG A 542 24.25 2.08 -5.84
N GLY A 543 23.29 2.41 -4.96
CA GLY A 543 21.88 2.06 -5.12
C GLY A 543 21.52 0.66 -4.65
N ALA A 544 22.39 -0.04 -3.93
CA ALA A 544 22.03 -1.25 -3.21
C ALA A 544 20.93 -0.92 -2.17
N HIS A 545 20.09 -1.90 -1.86
CA HIS A 545 19.01 -1.73 -0.90
C HIS A 545 19.55 -1.41 0.49
N GLN A 546 19.01 -0.37 1.15
CA GLN A 546 19.37 -0.02 2.52
C GLN A 546 18.96 -1.16 3.46
N ALA A 547 19.96 -1.78 4.11
CA ALA A 547 19.76 -2.96 4.94
C ALA A 547 19.23 -2.60 6.33
N ASP A 548 19.65 -1.46 6.91
CA ASP A 548 19.23 -1.02 8.24
C ASP A 548 18.89 0.47 8.29
N ASP A 549 18.27 0.92 9.39
CA ASP A 549 17.94 2.30 9.63
C ASP A 549 19.24 3.13 9.73
N LEU A 550 19.26 4.31 9.12
CA LEU A 550 20.41 5.20 9.11
C LEU A 550 20.10 6.44 9.94
N THR A 551 20.77 6.58 11.07
CA THR A 551 20.59 7.72 11.98
C THR A 551 21.91 8.39 12.28
N LEU A 552 21.91 9.72 12.18
CA LEU A 552 23.03 10.58 12.53
C LEU A 552 22.57 11.68 13.47
N LEU A 553 23.34 11.94 14.51
CA LEU A 553 23.18 13.08 15.40
C LEU A 553 24.57 13.71 15.61
N ILE A 554 24.73 14.99 15.25
CA ILE A 554 25.99 15.71 15.32
C ILE A 554 25.84 16.89 16.28
N VAL A 555 26.70 16.95 17.31
CA VAL A 555 26.69 18.00 18.33
C VAL A 555 28.04 18.68 18.37
N ARG A 556 28.09 19.99 18.20
CA ARG A 556 29.33 20.80 18.33
C ARG A 556 29.26 21.73 19.51
N TYR A 557 30.24 21.61 20.42
CA TYR A 557 30.37 22.51 21.55
C TYR A 557 30.95 23.86 21.11
N ARG A 558 30.36 24.97 21.55
CA ARG A 558 30.76 26.35 21.27
C ARG A 558 31.21 27.04 22.53
N ALA A 559 32.30 27.84 22.46
CA ALA A 559 32.68 28.70 23.60
C ALA A 559 31.63 29.80 23.82
N THR A 560 31.40 30.12 25.09
CA THR A 560 30.65 31.32 25.45
C THR A 560 31.48 32.55 25.11
N ALA A 561 30.87 33.54 24.46
CA ALA A 561 31.54 34.83 24.15
C ALA A 561 32.02 35.64 25.35
N ALA A 562 31.84 35.13 26.59
CA ALA A 562 32.23 35.77 27.85
C ALA A 562 33.69 35.50 28.30
N ALA A 563 34.43 34.57 27.65
CA ALA A 563 35.80 34.23 28.03
C ALA A 563 36.90 34.95 27.24
N ALA A 564 36.54 35.81 26.27
CA ALA A 564 37.50 36.51 25.42
C ALA A 564 37.87 37.92 25.88
N THR A 565 37.45 38.36 27.09
CA THR A 565 37.75 39.71 27.61
C THR A 565 38.38 39.73 29.00
N THR A 566 39.43 38.91 29.21
CA THR A 566 40.32 39.08 30.38
C THR A 566 41.73 38.62 30.04
N ASP A 567 42.39 39.28 29.11
CA ASP A 567 43.87 39.32 29.08
C ASP A 567 44.39 40.41 28.13
N THR A 568 44.01 41.65 28.33
CA THR A 568 44.76 42.83 27.86
C THR A 568 44.23 44.05 28.62
N ASP A 569 44.95 44.49 29.61
CA ASP A 569 45.27 45.86 30.06
C ASP A 569 45.45 45.92 31.57
N LEU A 570 46.66 45.63 31.99
CA LEU A 570 47.26 46.19 33.19
C LEU A 570 48.51 46.97 32.77
N SER A 571 48.35 48.25 32.38
CA SER A 571 49.39 49.24 32.60
C SER A 571 48.84 50.66 32.43
N GLU A 572 49.04 51.47 33.48
CA GLU A 572 49.08 52.93 33.48
C GLU A 572 47.74 53.67 33.30
N SER A 573 47.34 54.59 34.14
CA SER A 573 47.94 55.47 35.11
C SER A 573 46.89 56.27 35.85
N ALA A 574 47.18 56.64 37.06
CA ALA A 574 46.49 57.54 37.97
C ALA A 574 46.09 58.90 37.36
N SER A 575 44.86 59.34 37.68
CA SER A 575 44.62 60.67 38.27
C SER A 575 43.14 60.93 38.51
N SER A 576 42.80 61.18 39.78
CA SER A 576 41.53 61.74 40.26
C SER A 576 41.55 63.30 40.08
N PRO A 577 40.58 64.10 40.59
CA PRO A 577 39.14 63.91 40.78
C PRO A 577 38.32 65.16 40.38
N SER A 578 37.02 65.10 40.58
CA SER A 578 36.06 66.14 41.08
C SER A 578 34.81 66.23 40.24
N SER A 579 33.76 66.11 40.77
CA SER A 579 32.82 66.82 41.61
C SER A 579 31.44 67.02 40.91
N VAL A 580 30.45 66.62 41.63
CA VAL A 580 29.22 67.35 42.03
C VAL A 580 28.00 67.39 41.14
N SER A 581 26.96 66.96 41.72
CA SER A 581 25.58 67.47 41.86
C SER A 581 24.52 66.77 41.02
N ALA A 582 23.68 66.05 41.57
CA ALA A 582 22.47 66.30 42.40
C ALA A 582 21.22 66.59 41.57
N ALA A 583 20.20 65.93 42.00
CA ALA A 583 18.78 66.26 41.98
C ALA A 583 17.93 65.42 40.99
N ALA A 584 17.18 64.59 41.50
CA ALA A 584 15.86 64.64 42.11
C ALA A 584 14.76 64.04 41.24
N THR A 585 14.17 63.05 41.76
CA THR A 585 12.83 62.49 41.60
C THR A 585 11.73 63.57 41.67
N PRO A 586 10.40 63.40 41.41
CA PRO A 586 9.62 62.15 41.59
C PRO A 586 8.40 61.92 40.69
N ALA A 587 7.83 60.73 40.82
CA ALA A 587 6.43 60.32 41.06
C ALA A 587 5.31 60.65 40.08
N SER A 588 4.49 59.72 39.74
CA SER A 588 3.12 59.37 40.19
C SER A 588 2.47 58.49 39.13
N ALA A 589 2.01 57.32 39.45
CA ALA A 589 0.76 56.89 40.06
C ALA A 589 -0.49 57.04 39.16
N SER A 590 -1.09 55.94 38.86
CA SER A 590 -2.48 55.55 39.17
C SER A 590 -3.00 54.49 38.20
N THR A 591 -3.31 53.34 38.73
CA THR A 591 -4.66 52.81 39.04
C THR A 591 -5.63 52.80 37.84
N THR A 592 -6.22 51.70 37.47
CA THR A 592 -7.31 50.95 38.10
C THR A 592 -7.79 49.80 37.25
N ARG A 593 -8.05 48.74 37.87
CA ARG A 593 -9.23 47.90 38.08
C ARG A 593 -9.63 46.82 37.04
N SER A 594 -9.60 45.62 37.56
CA SER A 594 -10.60 44.56 37.34
C SER A 594 -11.99 44.96 37.79
N PRO A 595 -13.08 44.28 37.39
CA PRO A 595 -13.50 43.00 37.98
C PRO A 595 -14.16 42.03 36.96
N ALA A 596 -14.10 40.71 37.15
CA ALA A 596 -14.94 39.83 37.95
C ALA A 596 -16.35 39.58 37.43
N SER A 597 -16.67 38.37 37.30
CA SER A 597 -17.70 37.51 37.91
C SER A 597 -18.43 36.66 36.89
N ALA A 598 -18.52 35.50 37.08
CA ALA A 598 -19.30 34.53 37.91
C ALA A 598 -20.16 33.72 36.95
N ALA A 599 -20.28 32.50 37.03
CA ALA A 599 -20.75 31.52 37.98
C ALA A 599 -21.62 30.49 37.26
N ALA A 600 -21.39 29.29 37.63
CA ALA A 600 -22.34 28.25 38.05
C ALA A 600 -23.19 27.60 36.92
N SER A 601 -23.50 26.35 36.89
CA SER A 601 -23.71 25.31 37.93
C SER A 601 -23.98 23.95 37.26
N GLU A 602 -23.61 22.90 37.93
CA GLU A 602 -24.39 21.69 38.27
C GLU A 602 -24.96 20.87 37.10
N SER A 603 -24.87 19.53 37.06
CA SER A 603 -25.08 18.46 38.05
C SER A 603 -24.69 17.13 37.42
N ALA A 604 -23.97 16.25 38.02
CA ALA A 604 -24.32 15.15 38.89
C ALA A 604 -25.31 14.13 38.30
N SER A 605 -24.82 12.89 38.04
CA SER A 605 -25.37 11.68 38.62
C SER A 605 -24.68 10.41 38.10
N ALA A 606 -24.00 9.72 38.98
CA ALA A 606 -23.93 8.27 39.03
C ALA A 606 -25.06 7.83 40.03
N PRO A 607 -25.40 6.56 40.23
CA PRO A 607 -24.68 5.32 40.16
C PRO A 607 -25.49 4.11 39.66
N ALA A 608 -24.92 2.91 39.55
CA ALA A 608 -25.34 1.73 40.30
C ALA A 608 -24.60 0.45 39.86
N SER A 609 -24.02 -0.14 40.84
CA SER A 609 -23.50 -1.49 40.94
C SER A 609 -24.64 -2.52 41.02
N VAL A 610 -24.39 -3.78 40.54
CA VAL A 610 -24.91 -5.02 41.16
C VAL A 610 -24.02 -6.20 40.74
N HIS A 611 -23.27 -6.75 41.71
CA HIS A 611 -23.10 -8.14 42.18
C HIS A 611 -23.31 -9.29 41.16
N ALA A 612 -22.28 -10.08 40.96
CA ALA A 612 -21.87 -11.30 41.71
C ALA A 612 -22.70 -12.54 41.41
N SER A 613 -22.04 -13.57 40.91
CA SER A 613 -21.93 -14.84 41.62
C SER A 613 -21.08 -15.84 40.88
N ALA A 614 -20.20 -16.42 41.64
CA ALA A 614 -19.36 -17.56 41.32
C ALA A 614 -20.18 -18.85 41.24
N SER A 615 -19.72 -19.82 40.46
CA SER A 615 -19.70 -21.22 40.87
C SER A 615 -18.67 -22.02 40.05
N SER A 616 -17.78 -22.61 40.78
CA SER A 616 -16.92 -23.75 40.57
C SER A 616 -17.67 -24.96 40.02
N ASP A 617 -16.98 -25.79 39.23
CA ASP A 617 -16.68 -27.23 39.46
C ASP A 617 -15.96 -27.78 38.21
N SER A 618 -14.76 -28.20 38.36
CA SER A 618 -14.14 -29.48 38.57
C SER A 618 -14.43 -30.57 37.54
N ALA A 619 -13.31 -31.03 36.96
CA ALA A 619 -12.82 -32.40 36.82
C ALA A 619 -13.10 -33.20 35.54
N SER A 620 -11.97 -33.66 34.98
CA SER A 620 -11.66 -35.01 34.48
C SER A 620 -12.21 -35.46 33.12
N GLY A 621 -11.26 -35.82 32.31
CA GLY A 621 -11.33 -36.64 31.11
C GLY A 621 -10.21 -36.35 30.13
#